data_7b0336e2e6d90d5dc721c6a8a2672d95
#
_entry.id   7b0336e2e6d90d5dc721c6a8a2672d95
#
_cell.length_a   1.000
_cell.length_b   1.000
_cell.length_c   1.000
_cell.angle_alpha   90.00
_cell.angle_beta   90.00
_cell.angle_gamma   90.00
#
_symmetry.space_group_name_H-M   'P 1'
#
loop_
_entity.id
_entity.type
_entity.pdbx_description
1 polymer ?
#
loop_
_entity_poly.entity_id
_entity_poly.type
_entity_poly.pdbx_seq_one_letter_code
_entity_poly.pdbx_strand_id
1 'polypeptide(L)'
;IYAKPGNMTAGADGQTVDGMGMERIGKIIASLKDHSYHPQPARRTYIQKKNGKLRPLGIPSTDDKLVQEVMRMILEAIYEPTFSNRSHGFRPSRSCHTALMQLQRNFSGVKWFIEGDITSFFDNIDHAVLVNILRRRIHDEHFIALMWKFLKAGYLEDWTYHRTYSGTPQGSIISPI
;
A
#
# COMPACT_ATOMS: atom_id res chain seq x y z
N ILE A 1 6.07 11.91 2.94
CA ILE A 1 5.44 11.37 4.16
C ILE A 1 5.12 12.50 5.14
N TYR A 2 6.07 13.37 5.46
CA TYR A 2 5.94 14.39 6.51
C TYR A 2 4.73 15.32 6.33
N ALA A 3 4.45 15.76 5.12
CA ALA A 3 3.34 16.68 4.80
C ALA A 3 1.98 15.98 4.59
N LYS A 4 1.88 14.66 4.79
CA LYS A 4 0.65 13.90 4.56
C LYS A 4 -0.19 13.78 5.82
N PRO A 5 -1.53 13.88 5.76
CA PRO A 5 -2.40 13.57 6.89
C PRO A 5 -2.11 12.17 7.43
N GLY A 6 -2.11 12.00 8.75
CA GLY A 6 -1.82 10.73 9.40
C GLY A 6 -0.32 10.43 9.60
N ASN A 7 0.59 11.35 9.27
CA ASN A 7 2.02 11.23 9.53
C ASN A 7 2.32 10.99 11.02
N MET A 8 1.55 11.63 11.92
CA MET A 8 1.67 11.50 13.38
C MET A 8 0.97 10.26 13.95
N THR A 9 0.29 9.47 13.12
CA THR A 9 -0.39 8.27 13.61
C THR A 9 0.62 7.16 13.81
N ALA A 10 0.85 6.78 15.08
CA ALA A 10 1.79 5.73 15.46
C ALA A 10 1.33 4.34 14.99
N GLY A 11 2.28 3.52 14.59
CA GLY A 11 2.08 2.09 14.34
C GLY A 11 1.98 1.28 15.64
N ALA A 12 2.34 0.00 15.56
CA ALA A 12 2.37 -0.91 16.72
C ALA A 12 3.48 -0.57 17.72
N ASP A 13 4.54 0.08 17.25
CA ASP A 13 5.71 0.51 18.05
C ASP A 13 5.46 1.79 18.86
N GLY A 14 4.31 2.44 18.71
CA GLY A 14 3.98 3.71 19.35
C GLY A 14 4.81 4.91 18.86
N GLN A 15 5.69 4.73 17.87
CA GLN A 15 6.57 5.78 17.39
C GLN A 15 5.91 6.60 16.29
N THR A 16 6.24 7.89 16.25
CA THR A 16 5.77 8.85 15.24
C THR A 16 6.94 9.36 14.40
N VAL A 17 6.64 10.21 13.43
CA VAL A 17 7.66 10.84 12.58
C VAL A 17 8.54 11.85 13.34
N ASP A 18 8.13 12.33 14.51
CA ASP A 18 8.92 13.31 15.30
C ASP A 18 10.29 12.78 15.74
N GLY A 19 10.40 11.47 15.94
CA GLY A 19 11.68 10.81 16.26
C GLY A 19 12.54 10.48 15.03
N MET A 20 12.17 10.93 13.82
CA MET A 20 12.88 10.61 12.58
C MET A 20 14.09 11.54 12.41
N GLY A 21 15.28 11.08 12.78
CA GLY A 21 16.53 11.76 12.56
C GLY A 21 17.47 11.01 11.61
N MET A 22 18.59 11.63 11.23
CA MET A 22 19.57 11.02 10.32
C MET A 22 20.14 9.70 10.86
N GLU A 23 20.31 9.57 12.15
CA GLU A 23 20.77 8.31 12.78
C GLU A 23 19.80 7.17 12.54
N ARG A 24 18.48 7.42 12.76
CA ARG A 24 17.43 6.41 12.52
C ARG A 24 17.34 6.03 11.05
N ILE A 25 17.40 7.01 10.15
CA ILE A 25 17.45 6.77 8.70
C ILE A 25 18.69 5.94 8.34
N GLY A 26 19.86 6.25 8.92
CA GLY A 26 21.08 5.48 8.72
C GLY A 26 20.95 4.01 9.15
N LYS A 27 20.28 3.73 10.26
CA LYS A 27 19.98 2.36 10.74
C LYS A 27 19.06 1.61 9.76
N ILE A 28 18.02 2.28 9.26
CA ILE A 28 17.11 1.70 8.24
C ILE A 28 17.90 1.35 6.98
N ILE A 29 18.73 2.27 6.48
CA ILE A 29 19.55 2.05 5.28
C ILE A 29 20.52 0.88 5.50
N ALA A 30 21.18 0.80 6.65
CA ALA A 30 22.08 -0.30 6.98
C ALA A 30 21.36 -1.65 6.95
N SER A 31 20.20 -1.76 7.61
CA SER A 31 19.41 -3.00 7.64
C SER A 31 18.80 -3.38 6.30
N LEU A 32 18.55 -2.41 5.41
CA LEU A 32 18.14 -2.71 4.04
C LEU A 32 19.32 -3.24 3.21
N LYS A 33 20.54 -2.69 3.40
CA LYS A 33 21.75 -3.11 2.68
C LYS A 33 22.22 -4.52 3.05
N ASP A 34 22.13 -4.88 4.32
CA ASP A 34 22.49 -6.22 4.81
C ASP A 34 21.33 -7.21 4.80
N HIS A 35 20.17 -6.79 4.26
CA HIS A 35 18.94 -7.59 4.14
C HIS A 35 18.32 -8.01 5.49
N SER A 36 18.75 -7.44 6.61
CA SER A 36 18.24 -7.76 7.94
C SER A 36 16.93 -7.02 8.27
N TYR A 37 16.48 -6.06 7.44
CA TYR A 37 15.25 -5.33 7.67
C TYR A 37 14.04 -6.26 7.81
N HIS A 38 13.28 -6.09 8.89
CA HIS A 38 12.04 -6.81 9.17
C HIS A 38 10.91 -5.82 9.45
N PRO A 39 9.86 -5.78 8.61
CA PRO A 39 8.68 -4.97 8.85
C PRO A 39 7.99 -5.37 10.15
N GLN A 40 7.44 -4.38 10.85
CA GLN A 40 6.62 -4.60 12.03
C GLN A 40 5.19 -4.97 11.63
N PRO A 41 4.46 -5.74 12.45
CA PRO A 41 3.04 -5.96 12.25
C PRO A 41 2.27 -4.64 12.20
N ALA A 42 1.36 -4.48 11.25
CA ALA A 42 0.54 -3.29 11.19
C ALA A 42 -0.43 -3.22 12.36
N ARG A 43 -0.60 -2.07 13.02
CA ARG A 43 -1.62 -1.89 14.05
C ARG A 43 -2.99 -1.80 13.40
N ARG A 44 -3.89 -2.73 13.71
CA ARG A 44 -5.27 -2.73 13.20
C ARG A 44 -6.12 -1.71 13.93
N THR A 45 -6.89 -0.95 13.19
CA THR A 45 -7.94 -0.07 13.69
C THR A 45 -9.15 -0.13 12.76
N TYR A 46 -10.29 0.41 13.20
CA TYR A 46 -11.53 0.35 12.43
C TYR A 46 -12.06 1.74 12.18
N ILE A 47 -12.52 1.97 10.93
CA ILE A 47 -13.23 3.19 10.54
C ILE A 47 -14.66 2.82 10.19
N GLN A 48 -15.62 3.56 10.74
CA GLN A 48 -17.02 3.38 10.43
C GLN A 48 -17.34 3.91 9.03
N LYS A 49 -17.94 3.06 8.18
CA LYS A 49 -18.47 3.46 6.88
C LYS A 49 -19.82 4.17 7.04
N LYS A 50 -20.24 4.92 6.02
CA LYS A 50 -21.56 5.59 5.99
C LYS A 50 -22.75 4.65 6.20
N ASN A 51 -22.61 3.38 5.82
CA ASN A 51 -23.61 2.32 5.98
C ASN A 51 -23.56 1.60 7.34
N GLY A 52 -22.83 2.13 8.32
CA GLY A 52 -22.65 1.56 9.65
C GLY A 52 -21.67 0.38 9.76
N LYS A 53 -21.19 -0.18 8.64
CA LYS A 53 -20.19 -1.26 8.66
C LYS A 53 -18.82 -0.73 9.03
N LEU A 54 -18.01 -1.54 9.69
CA LEU A 54 -16.62 -1.24 10.01
C LEU A 54 -15.70 -1.59 8.83
N ARG A 55 -14.71 -0.72 8.60
CA ARG A 55 -13.63 -0.96 7.64
C ARG A 55 -12.32 -1.12 8.41
N PRO A 56 -11.67 -2.28 8.34
CA PRO A 56 -10.36 -2.45 8.96
C PRO A 56 -9.31 -1.63 8.23
N LEU A 57 -8.43 -0.99 9.00
CA LEU A 57 -7.23 -0.33 8.51
C LEU A 57 -6.01 -0.89 9.22
N GLY A 58 -4.93 -1.11 8.48
CA GLY A 58 -3.62 -1.41 9.02
C GLY A 58 -2.76 -0.15 9.05
N ILE A 59 -2.25 0.24 10.22
CA ILE A 59 -1.35 1.37 10.39
C ILE A 59 0.07 0.82 10.54
N PRO A 60 0.95 0.97 9.53
CA PRO A 60 2.34 0.55 9.61
C PRO A 60 3.12 1.41 10.60
N SER A 61 4.26 0.90 11.09
CA SER A 61 5.23 1.70 11.84
C SER A 61 5.76 2.87 11.00
N THR A 62 6.35 3.85 11.64
CA THR A 62 6.89 5.02 10.92
C THR A 62 8.05 4.62 10.00
N ASP A 63 8.91 3.68 10.43
CA ASP A 63 10.00 3.14 9.62
C ASP A 63 9.45 2.39 8.41
N ASP A 64 8.43 1.55 8.63
CA ASP A 64 7.77 0.81 7.55
C ASP A 64 7.09 1.76 6.54
N LYS A 65 6.47 2.84 7.01
CA LYS A 65 5.92 3.87 6.11
C LYS A 65 7.01 4.47 5.20
N LEU A 66 8.19 4.73 5.75
CA LEU A 66 9.31 5.29 4.98
C LEU A 66 9.81 4.28 3.93
N VAL A 67 10.05 3.04 4.33
CA VAL A 67 10.51 1.98 3.41
C VAL A 67 9.45 1.70 2.35
N GLN A 68 8.18 1.60 2.73
CA GLN A 68 7.08 1.41 1.78
C GLN A 68 6.96 2.57 0.77
N GLU A 69 7.21 3.81 1.19
CA GLU A 69 7.18 4.95 0.26
C GLU A 69 8.30 4.85 -0.78
N VAL A 70 9.51 4.46 -0.37
CA VAL A 70 10.61 4.22 -1.32
C VAL A 70 10.25 3.08 -2.29
N MET A 71 9.71 1.96 -1.77
CA MET A 71 9.25 0.85 -2.61
C MET A 71 8.14 1.30 -3.58
N ARG A 72 7.18 2.11 -3.11
CA ARG A 72 6.13 2.69 -3.94
C ARG A 72 6.69 3.52 -5.10
N MET A 73 7.68 4.37 -4.82
CA MET A 73 8.33 5.19 -5.85
C MET A 73 9.00 4.33 -6.94
N ILE A 74 9.66 3.24 -6.54
CA ILE A 74 10.28 2.29 -7.48
C ILE A 74 9.21 1.59 -8.33
N LEU A 75 8.16 1.05 -7.69
CA LEU A 75 7.06 0.38 -8.38
C LEU A 75 6.33 1.33 -9.33
N GLU A 76 6.08 2.57 -8.89
CA GLU A 76 5.45 3.59 -9.73
C GLU A 76 6.29 3.85 -10.99
N ALA A 77 7.60 4.03 -10.86
CA ALA A 77 8.48 4.23 -12.01
C ALA A 77 8.44 3.06 -13.01
N ILE A 78 8.29 1.82 -12.52
CA ILE A 78 8.26 0.61 -13.35
C ILE A 78 6.89 0.42 -14.01
N TYR A 79 5.80 0.64 -13.29
CA TYR A 79 4.44 0.24 -13.73
C TYR A 79 3.62 1.38 -14.31
N GLU A 80 3.82 2.63 -13.88
CA GLU A 80 3.05 3.80 -14.36
C GLU A 80 2.98 3.88 -15.90
N PRO A 81 4.09 3.67 -16.65
CA PRO A 81 4.05 3.72 -18.12
C PRO A 81 3.19 2.64 -18.75
N THR A 82 2.83 1.58 -18.02
CA THR A 82 2.10 0.42 -18.54
C THR A 82 0.62 0.43 -18.18
N PHE A 83 0.20 1.30 -17.28
CA PHE A 83 -1.20 1.40 -16.90
C PHE A 83 -2.05 1.97 -18.04
N SER A 84 -3.23 1.39 -18.18
CA SER A 84 -4.22 1.89 -19.15
C SER A 84 -4.52 3.37 -18.95
N ASN A 85 -4.69 4.12 -20.04
CA ASN A 85 -5.15 5.50 -20.00
C ASN A 85 -6.56 5.66 -19.39
N ARG A 86 -7.28 4.57 -19.19
CA ARG A 86 -8.60 4.54 -18.53
C ARG A 86 -8.51 4.30 -17.01
N SER A 87 -7.33 4.01 -16.47
CA SER A 87 -7.08 3.90 -15.04
C SER A 87 -6.77 5.27 -14.46
N HIS A 88 -7.48 5.68 -13.41
CA HIS A 88 -7.35 7.00 -12.79
C HIS A 88 -7.01 6.97 -11.30
N GLY A 89 -7.25 5.83 -10.60
CA GLY A 89 -7.05 5.72 -9.16
C GLY A 89 -5.57 5.75 -8.78
N PHE A 90 -5.23 6.58 -7.80
CA PHE A 90 -3.91 6.66 -7.16
C PHE A 90 -2.72 6.91 -8.10
N ARG A 91 -2.94 7.39 -9.31
CA ARG A 91 -1.90 7.66 -10.30
C ARG A 91 -1.47 9.12 -10.30
N PRO A 92 -0.18 9.43 -10.65
CA PRO A 92 0.29 10.80 -10.83
C PRO A 92 -0.54 11.53 -11.88
N SER A 93 -0.86 12.78 -11.61
CA SER A 93 -1.64 13.66 -12.51
C SER A 93 -3.04 13.13 -12.89
N ARG A 94 -3.54 12.11 -12.18
CA ARG A 94 -4.89 11.54 -12.34
C ARG A 94 -5.74 11.81 -11.09
N SER A 95 -7.06 11.93 -11.27
CA SER A 95 -7.98 12.20 -10.18
C SER A 95 -9.40 11.76 -10.54
N CYS A 96 -10.33 11.83 -9.59
CA CYS A 96 -11.76 11.66 -9.89
C CYS A 96 -12.23 12.61 -10.98
N HIS A 97 -11.73 13.86 -11.02
CA HIS A 97 -12.10 14.82 -12.05
C HIS A 97 -11.63 14.40 -13.44
N THR A 98 -10.42 13.86 -13.56
CA THR A 98 -9.93 13.36 -14.87
C THR A 98 -10.74 12.15 -15.33
N ALA A 99 -11.18 11.29 -14.41
CA ALA A 99 -12.08 10.17 -14.73
C ALA A 99 -13.45 10.67 -15.22
N LEU A 100 -14.06 11.62 -14.50
CA LEU A 100 -15.35 12.21 -14.87
C LEU A 100 -15.29 12.91 -16.22
N MET A 101 -14.23 13.70 -16.49
CA MET A 101 -14.03 14.32 -17.80
C MET A 101 -13.90 13.30 -18.92
N GLN A 102 -13.22 12.18 -18.68
CA GLN A 102 -13.10 11.10 -19.67
C GLN A 102 -14.43 10.41 -19.90
N LEU A 103 -15.22 10.15 -18.86
CA LEU A 103 -16.57 9.61 -18.99
C LEU A 103 -17.48 10.56 -19.78
N GLN A 104 -17.49 11.84 -19.47
CA GLN A 104 -18.29 12.83 -20.18
C GLN A 104 -17.98 12.85 -21.68
N ARG A 105 -16.71 12.75 -22.06
CA ARG A 105 -16.29 12.74 -23.47
C ARG A 105 -16.66 11.45 -24.21
N ASN A 106 -16.52 10.31 -23.53
CA ASN A 106 -16.60 9.00 -24.17
C ASN A 106 -18.00 8.36 -24.10
N PHE A 107 -18.84 8.78 -23.14
CA PHE A 107 -20.15 8.19 -22.90
C PHE A 107 -21.30 9.03 -23.48
N SER A 108 -21.01 9.97 -24.38
CA SER A 108 -22.04 10.71 -25.11
C SER A 108 -22.85 9.74 -25.97
N GLY A 109 -24.18 9.72 -25.78
CA GLY A 109 -25.10 8.83 -26.49
C GLY A 109 -25.18 7.39 -25.98
N VAL A 110 -24.45 7.02 -24.95
CA VAL A 110 -24.53 5.69 -24.33
C VAL A 110 -25.88 5.52 -23.63
N LYS A 111 -26.59 4.43 -23.96
CA LYS A 111 -27.89 4.08 -23.34
C LYS A 111 -27.71 3.13 -22.15
N TRP A 112 -26.66 2.33 -22.14
CA TRP A 112 -26.40 1.30 -21.12
C TRP A 112 -24.96 1.38 -20.65
N PHE A 113 -24.73 1.14 -19.39
CA PHE A 113 -23.39 0.93 -18.82
C PHE A 113 -23.42 -0.27 -17.87
N ILE A 114 -22.28 -0.93 -17.74
CA ILE A 114 -22.09 -2.05 -16.81
C ILE A 114 -21.13 -1.56 -15.73
N GLU A 115 -21.59 -1.63 -14.48
CA GLU A 115 -20.76 -1.36 -13.31
C GLU A 115 -20.31 -2.67 -12.70
N GLY A 116 -19.01 -2.78 -12.39
CA GLY A 116 -18.41 -3.94 -11.73
C GLY A 116 -17.51 -3.51 -10.58
N ASP A 117 -17.53 -4.28 -9.50
CA ASP A 117 -16.65 -4.10 -8.35
C ASP A 117 -16.14 -5.45 -7.85
N ILE A 118 -14.88 -5.50 -7.40
CA ILE A 118 -14.29 -6.72 -6.86
C ILE A 118 -14.45 -6.70 -5.34
N THR A 119 -15.30 -7.59 -4.83
CA THR A 119 -15.56 -7.70 -3.40
C THR A 119 -14.30 -8.12 -2.64
N SER A 120 -13.98 -7.37 -1.59
CA SER A 120 -12.84 -7.67 -0.69
C SER A 120 -11.51 -7.90 -1.43
N PHE A 121 -11.25 -7.13 -2.49
CA PHE A 121 -10.06 -7.30 -3.32
C PHE A 121 -8.77 -7.37 -2.49
N PHE A 122 -8.55 -6.38 -1.61
CA PHE A 122 -7.34 -6.32 -0.79
C PHE A 122 -7.20 -7.48 0.20
N ASP A 123 -8.30 -8.05 0.68
CA ASP A 123 -8.28 -9.15 1.65
C ASP A 123 -8.00 -10.50 0.97
N ASN A 124 -8.28 -10.60 -0.34
CA ASN A 124 -8.21 -11.84 -1.11
C ASN A 124 -7.02 -11.92 -2.09
N ILE A 125 -6.10 -10.96 -2.06
CA ILE A 125 -4.90 -11.02 -2.91
C ILE A 125 -4.06 -12.23 -2.50
N ASP A 126 -3.85 -13.17 -3.45
CA ASP A 126 -2.88 -14.24 -3.27
C ASP A 126 -1.45 -13.68 -3.37
N HIS A 127 -0.66 -13.86 -2.31
CA HIS A 127 0.70 -13.34 -2.23
C HIS A 127 1.62 -13.94 -3.29
N ALA A 128 1.48 -15.24 -3.60
CA ALA A 128 2.31 -15.89 -4.61
C ALA A 128 1.99 -15.38 -6.01
N VAL A 129 0.69 -15.19 -6.32
CA VAL A 129 0.26 -14.61 -7.59
C VAL A 129 0.78 -13.17 -7.73
N LEU A 130 0.65 -12.34 -6.70
CA LEU A 130 1.15 -10.98 -6.69
C LEU A 130 2.66 -10.94 -6.95
N VAL A 131 3.43 -11.73 -6.21
CA VAL A 131 4.90 -11.79 -6.37
C VAL A 131 5.30 -12.30 -7.75
N ASN A 132 4.59 -13.28 -8.31
CA ASN A 132 4.84 -13.75 -9.68
C ASN A 132 4.57 -12.67 -10.73
N ILE A 133 3.58 -11.80 -10.51
CA ILE A 133 3.34 -10.64 -11.38
C ILE A 133 4.50 -9.65 -11.28
N LEU A 134 4.98 -9.35 -10.07
CA LEU A 134 6.13 -8.47 -9.86
C LEU A 134 7.40 -9.00 -10.53
N ARG A 135 7.68 -10.31 -10.41
CA ARG A 135 8.83 -10.96 -11.04
C ARG A 135 8.88 -10.90 -12.57
N ARG A 136 7.77 -10.61 -13.22
CA ARG A 136 7.76 -10.40 -14.69
C ARG A 136 8.57 -9.17 -15.10
N ARG A 137 8.80 -8.22 -14.20
CA ARG A 137 9.50 -6.95 -14.46
C ARG A 137 10.62 -6.65 -13.49
N ILE A 138 10.60 -7.25 -12.31
CA ILE A 138 11.58 -7.02 -11.25
C ILE A 138 12.35 -8.32 -11.04
N HIS A 139 13.63 -8.29 -11.42
CA HIS A 139 14.53 -9.45 -11.32
C HIS A 139 15.43 -9.38 -10.08
N ASP A 140 15.30 -8.32 -9.26
CA ASP A 140 16.03 -8.20 -7.99
C ASP A 140 15.32 -9.03 -6.91
N GLU A 141 15.93 -10.20 -6.59
CA GLU A 141 15.39 -11.11 -5.57
C GLU A 141 15.45 -10.51 -4.14
N HIS A 142 16.30 -9.51 -3.87
CA HIS A 142 16.32 -8.83 -2.57
C HIS A 142 15.09 -7.92 -2.42
N PHE A 143 14.74 -7.21 -3.48
CA PHE A 143 13.49 -6.43 -3.51
C PHE A 143 12.26 -7.33 -3.37
N ILE A 144 12.24 -8.46 -4.07
CA ILE A 144 11.16 -9.45 -3.97
C ILE A 144 11.07 -10.04 -2.56
N ALA A 145 12.23 -10.38 -1.95
CA ALA A 145 12.28 -10.87 -0.58
C ALA A 145 11.75 -9.82 0.44
N LEU A 146 12.09 -8.54 0.24
CA LEU A 146 11.56 -7.45 1.06
C LEU A 146 10.04 -7.32 0.91
N MET A 147 9.53 -7.42 -0.33
CA MET A 147 8.09 -7.44 -0.58
C MET A 147 7.40 -8.59 0.17
N TRP A 148 7.97 -9.79 0.13
CA TRP A 148 7.46 -10.93 0.89
C TRP A 148 7.44 -10.69 2.39
N LYS A 149 8.46 -10.04 2.94
CA LYS A 149 8.50 -9.67 4.36
C LYS A 149 7.34 -8.75 4.72
N PHE A 150 7.03 -7.74 3.88
CA PHE A 150 5.87 -6.85 4.09
C PHE A 150 4.54 -7.58 4.00
N LEU A 151 4.35 -8.45 3.02
CA LEU A 151 3.11 -9.23 2.87
C LEU A 151 2.86 -10.18 4.06
N LYS A 152 3.92 -10.70 4.67
CA LYS A 152 3.87 -11.65 5.80
C LYS A 152 4.02 -11.00 7.17
N ALA A 153 4.19 -9.67 7.26
CA ALA A 153 4.42 -8.98 8.53
C ALA A 153 3.29 -9.17 9.55
N GLY A 154 2.06 -9.44 9.07
CA GLY A 154 0.91 -9.63 9.94
C GLY A 154 0.33 -8.31 10.46
N TYR A 155 -0.53 -8.43 11.46
CA TYR A 155 -1.11 -7.28 12.12
C TYR A 155 -1.35 -7.55 13.61
N LEU A 156 -1.40 -6.47 14.38
CA LEU A 156 -1.78 -6.46 15.80
C LEU A 156 -3.19 -5.92 15.94
N GLU A 157 -4.07 -6.69 16.56
CA GLU A 157 -5.43 -6.31 16.93
C GLU A 157 -5.61 -6.61 18.42
N ASP A 158 -5.96 -5.59 19.19
CA ASP A 158 -6.09 -5.69 20.66
C ASP A 158 -4.87 -6.35 21.33
N TRP A 159 -3.67 -5.97 20.86
CA TRP A 159 -2.35 -6.50 21.30
C TRP A 159 -2.13 -7.98 20.98
N THR A 160 -3.04 -8.62 20.23
CA THR A 160 -2.88 -9.99 19.74
C THR A 160 -2.32 -9.98 18.32
N TYR A 161 -1.26 -10.78 18.10
CA TYR A 161 -0.65 -10.91 16.78
C TYR A 161 -1.42 -11.88 15.90
N HIS A 162 -1.71 -11.46 14.68
CA HIS A 162 -2.34 -12.25 13.64
C HIS A 162 -1.45 -12.35 12.40
N ARG A 163 -1.24 -13.56 11.90
CA ARG A 163 -0.51 -13.78 10.65
C ARG A 163 -1.37 -13.41 9.44
N THR A 164 -0.70 -12.94 8.38
CA THR A 164 -1.34 -12.71 7.06
C THR A 164 -0.95 -13.84 6.12
N TYR A 165 -1.94 -14.55 5.60
CA TYR A 165 -1.78 -15.63 4.62
C TYR A 165 -2.19 -15.17 3.21
N SER A 166 -3.06 -14.19 3.12
CA SER A 166 -3.54 -13.53 1.91
C SER A 166 -3.81 -12.06 2.19
N GLY A 167 -3.97 -11.28 1.15
CA GLY A 167 -4.34 -9.88 1.24
C GLY A 167 -3.18 -8.95 1.60
N THR A 168 -3.48 -7.66 1.48
CA THR A 168 -2.60 -6.57 1.91
C THR A 168 -3.34 -5.67 2.88
N PRO A 169 -2.67 -5.15 3.93
CA PRO A 169 -3.33 -4.25 4.88
C PRO A 169 -3.90 -3.03 4.17
N GLN A 170 -5.21 -2.81 4.29
CA GLN A 170 -5.81 -1.56 3.81
C GLN A 170 -5.23 -0.40 4.62
N GLY A 171 -4.64 0.59 3.96
CA GLY A 171 -3.92 1.71 4.60
C GLY A 171 -2.39 1.62 4.50
N SER A 172 -1.84 0.55 3.96
CA SER A 172 -0.44 0.47 3.57
C SER A 172 -0.14 1.46 2.43
N ILE A 173 1.01 2.11 2.47
CA ILE A 173 1.42 3.12 1.47
C ILE A 173 1.61 2.50 0.07
N ILE A 174 2.02 1.23 0.03
CA ILE A 174 2.30 0.51 -1.21
C ILE A 174 1.05 -0.11 -1.85
N SER A 175 -0.02 -0.33 -1.08
CA SER A 175 -1.23 -1.02 -1.55
C SER A 175 -1.93 -0.39 -2.77
N PRO A 176 -1.85 0.93 -3.07
CA PRO A 176 -2.48 1.52 -4.24
C PRO A 176 -1.81 1.19 -5.59
N ILE A 177 -0.58 0.70 -5.60
CA ILE A 177 0.17 0.29 -6.80
C ILE A 177 0.07 -1.20 -7.05
#